data_222aebaa785a85eefbf8837efa1a16f1
#
_entry.id   222aebaa785a85eefbf8837efa1a16f1
#
_cell.length_a   1.000
_cell.length_b   1.000
_cell.length_c   1.000
_cell.angle_alpha   90.00
_cell.angle_beta   90.00
_cell.angle_gamma   90.00
#
_symmetry.space_group_name_H-M   'P 1'
#
loop_
_entity.id
_entity.type
_entity.pdbx_description
1 polymer ?
#
loop_
_entity_poly.entity_id
_entity_poly.type
_entity_poly.pdbx_seq_one_letter_code
_entity_poly.pdbx_strand_id
1 'polypeptide(L)'
;MLKIIFIFCLIFSSFQNLMAEEYFLTLRNDKVNLRQGPSFEYPVKLFYKKKFLPVVVQDKFDNFRKIRDHENNTGWVHISQLSKKKAALIINDDQLIFSKP
;
A
#
# COMPACT_ATOMS: atom_id res chain seq x y z
N MET A 1 -34.09 -24.37 10.00
CA MET A 1 -33.13 -23.64 10.84
C MET A 1 -31.68 -24.05 10.56
N LEU A 2 -31.33 -25.31 10.58
CA LEU A 2 -29.96 -25.75 10.33
C LEU A 2 -29.42 -25.35 8.96
N LYS A 3 -30.25 -25.41 7.92
CA LYS A 3 -29.85 -25.02 6.57
C LYS A 3 -29.53 -23.53 6.45
N ILE A 4 -30.26 -22.69 7.16
CA ILE A 4 -30.04 -21.24 7.14
C ILE A 4 -28.73 -20.89 7.84
N ILE A 5 -28.43 -21.53 8.96
CA ILE A 5 -27.17 -21.32 9.69
C ILE A 5 -25.98 -21.74 8.84
N PHE A 6 -26.09 -22.85 8.13
CA PHE A 6 -25.02 -23.37 7.27
C PHE A 6 -24.75 -22.39 6.09
N ILE A 7 -25.77 -21.86 5.46
CA ILE A 7 -25.62 -20.88 4.38
C ILE A 7 -24.95 -19.61 4.90
N PHE A 8 -25.31 -19.16 6.09
CA PHE A 8 -24.70 -17.97 6.70
C PHE A 8 -23.21 -18.17 6.94
N CYS A 9 -22.80 -19.34 7.42
CA CYS A 9 -21.38 -19.65 7.63
C CYS A 9 -20.61 -19.67 6.32
N LEU A 10 -21.17 -20.18 5.23
CA LEU A 10 -20.53 -20.19 3.92
C LEU A 10 -20.32 -18.79 3.37
N ILE A 11 -21.31 -17.92 3.53
CA ILE A 11 -21.21 -16.53 3.09
C ILE A 11 -20.12 -15.80 3.87
N PHE A 12 -20.05 -16.03 5.17
CA PHE A 12 -19.04 -15.41 6.03
C PHE A 12 -17.62 -15.84 5.68
N SER A 13 -17.41 -17.12 5.41
CA SER A 13 -16.07 -17.61 5.08
C SER A 13 -15.58 -17.13 3.72
N SER A 14 -16.45 -16.94 2.73
CA SER A 14 -16.05 -16.39 1.44
C SER A 14 -15.66 -14.92 1.51
N PHE A 15 -16.13 -14.19 2.51
CA PHE A 15 -15.79 -12.79 2.70
C PHE A 15 -14.33 -12.58 3.04
N GLN A 16 -13.71 -13.53 3.72
CA GLN A 16 -12.30 -13.43 4.13
C GLN A 16 -11.32 -13.46 2.96
N ASN A 17 -11.72 -13.99 1.82
CA ASN A 17 -10.85 -14.12 0.64
C ASN A 17 -10.79 -12.86 -0.22
N LEU A 18 -11.51 -11.81 0.15
CA LEU A 18 -11.55 -10.56 -0.60
C LEU A 18 -10.49 -9.55 -0.18
N MET A 19 -9.74 -9.82 0.88
CA MET A 19 -8.69 -8.92 1.34
C MET A 19 -7.45 -9.08 0.46
N ALA A 20 -7.01 -7.98 -0.14
CA ALA A 20 -5.80 -7.98 -0.96
C ALA A 20 -4.57 -8.15 -0.08
N GLU A 21 -3.58 -8.91 -0.58
CA GLU A 21 -2.30 -9.03 0.10
C GLU A 21 -1.53 -7.72 0.03
N GLU A 22 -0.88 -7.36 1.12
CA GLU A 22 0.00 -6.22 1.17
C GLU A 22 1.32 -6.52 0.48
N TYR A 23 1.88 -5.53 -0.20
CA TYR A 23 3.17 -5.66 -0.86
C TYR A 23 3.89 -4.31 -0.84
N PHE A 24 5.21 -4.34 -1.09
CA PHE A 24 6.05 -3.15 -1.03
C PHE A 24 6.24 -2.54 -2.40
N LEU A 25 6.24 -1.21 -2.44
CA LEU A 25 6.76 -0.41 -3.55
C LEU A 25 7.67 0.66 -2.97
N THR A 26 8.39 1.36 -3.83
CA THR A 26 9.20 2.50 -3.40
C THR A 26 8.74 3.77 -4.11
N LEU A 27 9.03 4.90 -3.52
CA LEU A 27 8.75 6.19 -4.13
C LEU A 27 9.75 6.43 -5.28
N ARG A 28 9.21 6.83 -6.43
CA ARG A 28 10.01 7.02 -7.65
C ARG A 28 10.71 8.36 -7.70
N ASN A 29 10.11 9.38 -7.13
CA ASN A 29 10.54 10.77 -7.27
C ASN A 29 11.00 11.35 -5.95
N ASP A 30 11.74 12.47 -6.02
CA ASP A 30 12.20 13.19 -4.83
C ASP A 30 11.07 13.90 -4.10
N LYS A 31 9.94 14.11 -4.76
CA LYS A 31 8.75 14.67 -4.14
C LYS A 31 7.53 13.86 -4.56
N VAL A 32 6.84 13.30 -3.58
CA VAL A 32 5.65 12.46 -3.81
C VAL A 32 4.54 12.92 -2.88
N ASN A 33 3.38 13.21 -3.44
CA ASN A 33 2.23 13.66 -2.67
C ASN A 33 1.40 12.48 -2.17
N LEU A 34 1.10 12.48 -0.88
CA LEU A 34 0.18 11.55 -0.24
C LEU A 34 -1.16 12.25 -0.07
N ARG A 35 -2.21 11.73 -0.71
CA ARG A 35 -3.52 12.37 -0.74
C ARG A 35 -4.50 11.64 0.17
N GLN A 36 -5.56 12.35 0.55
CA GLN A 36 -6.60 11.79 1.41
C GLN A 36 -7.50 10.80 0.69
N GLY A 37 -7.54 10.82 -0.63
CA GLY A 37 -8.37 9.93 -1.42
C GLY A 37 -7.75 9.62 -2.78
N PRO A 38 -8.33 8.66 -3.52
CA PRO A 38 -7.74 8.14 -4.77
C PRO A 38 -8.07 9.00 -5.99
N SER A 39 -7.76 10.29 -5.93
CA SER A 39 -7.98 11.22 -7.03
C SER A 39 -7.14 12.48 -6.81
N PHE A 40 -6.79 13.16 -7.88
CA PHE A 40 -6.09 14.44 -7.80
C PHE A 40 -6.94 15.57 -7.20
N GLU A 41 -8.24 15.35 -7.07
CA GLU A 41 -9.15 16.31 -6.45
C GLU A 41 -9.09 16.30 -4.94
N TYR A 42 -8.60 15.21 -4.34
CA TYR A 42 -8.45 15.13 -2.88
C TYR A 42 -7.24 15.93 -2.42
N PRO A 43 -7.35 16.55 -1.24
CA PRO A 43 -6.25 17.34 -0.71
C PRO A 43 -5.04 16.49 -0.36
N VAL A 44 -3.87 17.08 -0.43
CA VAL A 44 -2.61 16.45 -0.04
C VAL A 44 -2.52 16.48 1.49
N LYS A 45 -2.33 15.31 2.10
CA LYS A 45 -2.12 15.19 3.55
C LYS A 45 -0.71 15.60 3.95
N LEU A 46 0.26 15.05 3.20
CA LEU A 46 1.68 15.33 3.39
C LEU A 46 2.39 14.99 2.09
N PHE A 47 3.63 15.37 1.98
CA PHE A 47 4.46 14.95 0.85
C PHE A 47 5.78 14.41 1.36
N TYR A 48 6.34 13.47 0.59
CA TYR A 48 7.63 12.86 0.86
C TYR A 48 8.69 13.57 0.04
N LYS A 49 9.85 13.78 0.63
CA LYS A 49 11.01 14.38 -0.04
C LYS A 49 12.12 13.38 -0.27
N LYS A 50 11.87 12.12 -0.04
CA LYS A 50 12.92 11.10 -0.10
C LYS A 50 12.60 10.06 -1.18
N LYS A 51 13.41 10.07 -2.25
CA LYS A 51 13.35 9.07 -3.30
C LYS A 51 13.72 7.69 -2.73
N PHE A 52 13.10 6.66 -3.28
CA PHE A 52 13.31 5.24 -2.92
C PHE A 52 12.81 4.85 -1.53
N LEU A 53 12.04 5.71 -0.86
CA LEU A 53 11.43 5.34 0.41
C LEU A 53 10.48 4.16 0.19
N PRO A 54 10.62 3.06 0.95
CA PRO A 54 9.70 1.93 0.82
C PRO A 54 8.37 2.23 1.49
N VAL A 55 7.30 1.80 0.83
CA VAL A 55 5.93 1.94 1.34
C VAL A 55 5.18 0.64 1.11
N VAL A 56 4.23 0.34 1.99
CA VAL A 56 3.38 -0.84 1.88
C VAL A 56 2.10 -0.46 1.15
N VAL A 57 1.77 -1.18 0.09
CA VAL A 57 0.52 -0.98 -0.63
C VAL A 57 -0.57 -1.82 0.02
N GLN A 58 -1.65 -1.17 0.43
CA GLN A 58 -2.76 -1.81 1.14
C GLN A 58 -4.01 -1.97 0.30
N ASP A 59 -4.17 -1.13 -0.71
CA ASP A 59 -5.37 -1.13 -1.53
C ASP A 59 -5.09 -0.44 -2.86
N LYS A 60 -6.01 -0.60 -3.79
CA LYS A 60 -5.92 0.07 -5.08
C LYS A 60 -7.29 0.57 -5.51
N PHE A 61 -7.29 1.71 -6.17
CA PHE A 61 -8.46 2.25 -6.83
C PHE A 61 -7.98 2.99 -8.08
N ASP A 62 -8.38 2.49 -9.25
CA ASP A 62 -7.99 3.07 -10.54
C ASP A 62 -6.45 3.20 -10.62
N ASN A 63 -5.92 4.38 -10.90
CA ASN A 63 -4.49 4.63 -11.01
C ASN A 63 -3.85 5.08 -9.70
N PHE A 64 -4.52 4.83 -8.59
CA PHE A 64 -4.02 5.19 -7.26
C PHE A 64 -3.82 3.94 -6.42
N ARG A 65 -2.86 4.05 -5.49
CA ARG A 65 -2.59 2.98 -4.53
C ARG A 65 -2.64 3.57 -3.13
N LYS A 66 -3.38 2.89 -2.24
CA LYS A 66 -3.37 3.25 -0.83
C LYS A 66 -2.11 2.68 -0.21
N ILE A 67 -1.32 3.53 0.41
CA ILE A 67 -0.03 3.14 0.98
C ILE A 67 0.03 3.46 2.46
N ARG A 68 0.93 2.76 3.15
CA ARG A 68 1.31 3.07 4.52
C ARG A 68 2.83 3.22 4.56
N ASP A 69 3.31 4.27 5.17
CA ASP A 69 4.74 4.49 5.33
C ASP A 69 5.26 3.91 6.66
N HIS A 70 6.56 4.06 6.90
CA HIS A 70 7.22 3.52 8.10
C HIS A 70 6.78 4.22 9.40
N GLU A 71 6.13 5.37 9.31
CA GLU A 71 5.59 6.09 10.46
C GLU A 71 4.08 5.86 10.63
N ASN A 72 3.53 4.89 9.89
CA ASN A 72 2.12 4.53 9.91
C ASN A 72 1.17 5.59 9.34
N ASN A 73 1.69 6.53 8.55
CA ASN A 73 0.84 7.43 7.78
C ASN A 73 0.23 6.66 6.61
N THR A 74 -1.05 6.82 6.38
CA THR A 74 -1.77 6.19 5.27
C THR A 74 -2.38 7.24 4.36
N GLY A 75 -2.51 6.89 3.09
CA GLY A 75 -3.11 7.75 2.09
C GLY A 75 -2.92 7.18 0.70
N TRP A 76 -3.20 8.01 -0.30
CA TRP A 76 -3.24 7.56 -1.70
C TRP A 76 -2.16 8.25 -2.51
N VAL A 77 -1.47 7.46 -3.33
CA VAL A 77 -0.38 7.92 -4.21
C VAL A 77 -0.68 7.42 -5.62
N HIS A 78 -0.45 8.30 -6.61
CA HIS A 78 -0.62 7.91 -8.01
C HIS A 78 0.48 6.94 -8.44
N ILE A 79 0.12 5.96 -9.27
CA ILE A 79 1.04 4.89 -9.68
C ILE A 79 2.29 5.41 -10.39
N SER A 80 2.21 6.56 -11.05
CA SER A 80 3.37 7.16 -11.71
C SER A 80 4.49 7.53 -10.75
N GLN A 81 4.19 7.64 -9.46
CA GLN A 81 5.16 8.02 -8.42
C GLN A 81 5.67 6.82 -7.62
N LEU A 82 5.34 5.61 -8.05
CA LEU A 82 5.74 4.37 -7.39
C LEU A 82 6.58 3.51 -8.32
N SER A 83 7.44 2.67 -7.75
CA SER A 83 8.32 1.80 -8.51
C SER A 83 8.39 0.42 -7.87
N LYS A 84 8.17 -0.64 -8.67
CA LYS A 84 8.35 -2.02 -8.25
C LYS A 84 9.81 -2.44 -8.22
N LYS A 85 10.60 -1.93 -9.14
CA LYS A 85 11.96 -2.38 -9.36
C LYS A 85 12.85 -2.06 -8.16
N LYS A 86 12.70 -0.86 -7.61
CA LYS A 86 13.46 -0.44 -6.43
C LYS A 86 13.00 -1.17 -5.16
N ALA A 87 11.72 -1.47 -5.05
CA ALA A 87 11.20 -2.23 -3.92
C ALA A 87 11.81 -3.63 -3.87
N ALA A 88 11.94 -4.29 -5.01
CA ALA A 88 12.55 -5.62 -5.08
C ALA A 88 14.01 -5.60 -4.61
N LEU A 89 14.78 -4.58 -5.00
CA LEU A 89 16.16 -4.43 -4.55
C LEU A 89 16.25 -4.22 -3.05
N ILE A 90 15.39 -3.41 -2.48
CA ILE A 90 15.38 -3.12 -1.05
C ILE A 90 15.04 -4.38 -0.25
N ILE A 91 14.09 -5.18 -0.70
CA ILE A 91 13.73 -6.43 -0.02
C ILE A 91 14.89 -7.41 -0.03
N ASN A 92 15.60 -7.54 -1.15
CA ASN A 92 16.73 -8.44 -1.27
C ASN A 92 17.93 -8.02 -0.41
N ASP A 93 18.12 -6.72 -0.25
CA ASP A 93 19.22 -6.16 0.52
C ASP A 93 18.82 -5.71 1.91
N ASP A 94 17.68 -6.18 2.39
CA ASP A 94 17.05 -5.75 3.63
C ASP A 94 18.02 -5.80 4.82
N GLN A 95 18.73 -6.90 4.97
CA GLN A 95 19.67 -7.06 6.08
C GLN A 95 20.87 -6.10 6.00
N LEU A 96 21.31 -5.76 4.81
CA LEU A 96 22.38 -4.81 4.64
C LEU A 96 21.96 -3.39 5.01
N ILE A 97 20.70 -3.05 4.76
CA ILE A 97 20.18 -1.71 5.02
C ILE A 97 19.85 -1.52 6.50
N PHE A 98 19.24 -2.51 7.13
CA PHE A 98 18.70 -2.39 8.48
C PHE A 98 19.58 -3.01 9.56
N SER A 99 20.53 -3.86 9.22
CA SER A 99 21.44 -4.44 10.18
C SER A 99 22.66 -3.56 10.49
N LYS A 100 22.92 -2.56 9.68
CA LYS A 100 24.02 -1.61 9.91
C LYS A 100 23.47 -0.36 10.58
N PRO A 101 24.02 0.01 11.71
CA PRO A 101 23.62 1.25 12.38
C PRO A 101 24.03 2.49 11.62
#